data_8d7d36aa97b6beb75c1abf9d1eb7e2b7
#
_entry.id   8d7d36aa97b6beb75c1abf9d1eb7e2b7
#
_cell.length_a   1.000
_cell.length_b   1.000
_cell.length_c   1.000
_cell.angle_alpha   90.00
_cell.angle_beta   90.00
_cell.angle_gamma   90.00
#
_symmetry.space_group_name_H-M   'P 1'
#
loop_
_entity.id
_entity.type
_entity.pdbx_description
1 polymer ?
#
loop_
_entity_poly.entity_id
_entity_poly.type
_entity_poly.pdbx_seq_one_letter_code
_entity_poly.pdbx_strand_id
1 'polypeptide(L)'
;DKLAGHYHDTYGMAVANVYASLQMGVAVFDASVGGLGGCPYAAGASGNVATEDVVWLLDGLGIDTGIDLDALVDIAAWISAQLGRDPASRVARAVLAKRAKAACA
;
A
#
# COMPACT_ATOMS: atom_id res chain seq x y z
N ASP A 1 20.84 8.04 -5.73
CA ASP A 1 20.20 9.08 -4.92
C ASP A 1 19.25 10.00 -5.71
N LYS A 2 19.19 9.82 -7.04
CA LYS A 2 18.30 10.57 -7.92
C LYS A 2 17.25 9.68 -8.57
N LEU A 3 17.06 8.47 -8.06
CA LEU A 3 16.13 7.49 -8.63
C LEU A 3 15.04 7.20 -7.60
N ALA A 4 13.79 7.20 -8.06
CA ALA A 4 12.65 6.80 -7.26
C ALA A 4 11.95 5.63 -7.93
N GLY A 5 11.42 4.72 -7.11
CA GLY A 5 10.64 3.59 -7.59
C GLY A 5 9.16 3.91 -7.68
N HIS A 6 8.54 3.50 -8.77
CA HIS A 6 7.09 3.61 -8.98
C HIS A 6 6.58 2.28 -9.52
N TYR A 7 5.67 1.66 -8.78
CA TYR A 7 5.22 0.31 -9.11
C TYR A 7 3.69 0.20 -9.06
N HIS A 8 3.16 -0.64 -9.93
CA HIS A 8 1.76 -1.05 -9.92
C HIS A 8 1.63 -2.48 -9.42
N ASP A 9 0.50 -2.79 -8.82
CA ASP A 9 0.25 -4.10 -8.19
C ASP A 9 -0.62 -5.02 -9.06
N THR A 10 -0.59 -4.84 -10.37
CA THR A 10 -1.43 -5.58 -11.31
C THR A 10 -1.32 -7.09 -11.14
N TYR A 11 -0.10 -7.59 -10.93
CA TYR A 11 0.17 -9.01 -10.72
C TYR A 11 0.53 -9.34 -9.27
N GLY A 12 0.30 -8.42 -8.34
CA GLY A 12 0.62 -8.64 -6.93
C GLY A 12 2.10 -8.61 -6.59
N MET A 13 2.94 -8.04 -7.46
CA MET A 13 4.39 -8.05 -7.29
C MET A 13 4.99 -6.71 -6.84
N ALA A 14 4.15 -5.71 -6.59
CA ALA A 14 4.64 -4.36 -6.29
C ALA A 14 5.50 -4.33 -5.02
N VAL A 15 5.06 -4.95 -3.94
CA VAL A 15 5.82 -4.99 -2.68
C VAL A 15 7.14 -5.74 -2.86
N ALA A 16 7.13 -6.84 -3.62
CA ALA A 16 8.36 -7.58 -3.92
C ALA A 16 9.35 -6.70 -4.72
N ASN A 17 8.84 -5.92 -5.66
CA ASN A 17 9.66 -4.99 -6.45
C ASN A 17 10.22 -3.85 -5.59
N VAL A 18 9.43 -3.33 -4.64
CA VAL A 18 9.93 -2.36 -3.66
C VAL A 18 11.08 -2.94 -2.87
N TYR A 19 10.92 -4.15 -2.36
CA TYR A 19 11.96 -4.81 -1.57
C TYR A 19 13.23 -5.03 -2.39
N ALA A 20 13.10 -5.54 -3.61
CA ALA A 20 14.24 -5.74 -4.50
C ALA A 20 14.95 -4.41 -4.81
N SER A 21 14.20 -3.35 -5.04
CA SER A 21 14.75 -2.01 -5.31
C SER A 21 15.51 -1.47 -4.10
N LEU A 22 15.00 -1.69 -2.88
CA LEU A 22 15.70 -1.32 -1.64
C LEU A 22 17.07 -1.99 -1.57
N GLN A 23 17.15 -3.26 -1.93
CA GLN A 23 18.40 -4.01 -1.93
C GLN A 23 19.39 -3.47 -2.96
N MET A 24 18.91 -2.83 -4.00
CA MET A 24 19.73 -2.19 -5.03
C MET A 24 20.09 -0.74 -4.71
N GLY A 25 19.68 -0.24 -3.55
CA GLY A 25 20.02 1.10 -3.09
C GLY A 25 19.00 2.18 -3.39
N VAL A 26 17.85 1.85 -3.97
CA VAL A 26 16.77 2.82 -4.15
C VAL A 26 16.11 3.09 -2.81
N ALA A 27 16.00 4.36 -2.43
CA ALA A 27 15.49 4.75 -1.11
C ALA A 27 14.25 5.66 -1.18
N VAL A 28 13.78 5.97 -2.36
CA VAL A 28 12.58 6.81 -2.57
C VAL A 28 11.57 6.02 -3.37
N PHE A 29 10.36 5.94 -2.86
CA PHE A 29 9.25 5.25 -3.52
C PHE A 29 8.01 6.11 -3.43
N ASP A 30 7.27 6.21 -4.54
CA ASP A 30 5.93 6.74 -4.46
C ASP A 30 4.92 5.60 -4.34
N ALA A 31 3.79 5.90 -3.74
CA ALA A 31 2.74 4.92 -3.49
C ALA A 31 1.41 5.66 -3.37
N SER A 32 0.32 4.93 -3.35
CA SER A 32 -1.00 5.52 -3.24
C SER A 32 -1.78 4.90 -2.09
N VAL A 33 -2.41 5.72 -1.27
CA VAL A 33 -3.26 5.24 -0.17
C VAL A 33 -4.38 4.36 -0.74
N GLY A 34 -4.57 3.21 -0.13
CA GLY A 34 -5.59 2.24 -0.57
C GLY A 34 -5.29 1.60 -1.92
N GLY A 35 -4.09 1.82 -2.47
CA GLY A 35 -3.74 1.31 -3.79
C GLY A 35 -4.48 2.01 -4.93
N LEU A 36 -4.85 3.26 -4.75
CA LEU A 36 -5.61 4.01 -5.74
C LEU A 36 -4.84 4.22 -7.04
N GLY A 37 -5.59 4.50 -8.11
CA GLY A 37 -5.04 4.74 -9.43
C GLY A 37 -5.05 3.48 -10.27
N GLY A 38 -4.67 3.62 -11.51
CA GLY A 38 -4.60 2.53 -12.48
C GLY A 38 -4.19 3.10 -13.82
N CYS A 39 -3.84 2.21 -14.75
CA CYS A 39 -3.49 2.62 -16.11
C CYS A 39 -4.69 2.38 -17.04
N PRO A 40 -5.32 3.43 -17.59
CA PRO A 40 -6.50 3.23 -18.45
C PRO A 40 -6.14 2.54 -19.77
N TYR A 41 -4.86 2.51 -20.14
CA TYR A 41 -4.41 1.92 -21.40
C TYR A 41 -3.93 0.48 -21.25
N ALA A 42 -3.82 -0.04 -20.03
CA ALA A 42 -3.38 -1.40 -19.79
C ALA A 42 -4.56 -2.24 -19.31
N ALA A 43 -4.96 -3.24 -20.09
CA ALA A 43 -6.05 -4.13 -19.72
C ALA A 43 -5.72 -4.86 -18.42
N GLY A 44 -6.65 -4.83 -17.46
CA GLY A 44 -6.49 -5.48 -16.18
C GLY A 44 -5.51 -4.79 -15.23
N ALA A 45 -5.02 -3.60 -15.57
CA ALA A 45 -4.14 -2.86 -14.67
C ALA A 45 -4.87 -2.47 -13.40
N SER A 46 -4.29 -2.79 -12.24
CA SER A 46 -4.77 -2.36 -10.95
C SER A 46 -4.09 -1.04 -10.54
N GLY A 47 -4.40 -0.56 -9.34
CA GLY A 47 -3.82 0.67 -8.83
C GLY A 47 -2.33 0.58 -8.54
N ASN A 48 -1.79 1.70 -8.13
CA ASN A 48 -0.42 1.80 -7.64
C ASN A 48 -0.20 0.90 -6.44
N VAL A 49 1.05 0.62 -6.11
CA VAL A 49 1.35 -0.03 -4.84
C VAL A 49 0.72 0.78 -3.70
N ALA A 50 0.07 0.09 -2.78
CA ALA A 50 -0.58 0.76 -1.66
C ALA A 50 0.44 1.26 -0.65
N THR A 51 0.31 2.50 -0.22
CA THR A 51 1.19 3.08 0.80
C THR A 51 1.20 2.23 2.07
N GLU A 52 0.05 1.70 2.49
CA GLU A 52 -0.06 0.85 3.68
C GLU A 52 0.79 -0.41 3.56
N ASP A 53 0.84 -1.00 2.37
CA ASP A 53 1.62 -2.22 2.14
C ASP A 53 3.12 -1.91 2.18
N VAL A 54 3.55 -0.78 1.62
CA VAL A 54 4.94 -0.34 1.66
C VAL A 54 5.36 -0.03 3.10
N VAL A 55 4.53 0.70 3.85
CA VAL A 55 4.83 1.04 5.25
C VAL A 55 4.93 -0.23 6.09
N TRP A 56 4.03 -1.18 5.89
CA TRP A 56 4.09 -2.47 6.60
C TRP A 56 5.42 -3.19 6.34
N LEU A 57 5.84 -3.24 5.08
CA LEU A 57 7.13 -3.85 4.72
C LEU A 57 8.28 -3.15 5.42
N LEU A 58 8.33 -1.82 5.34
CA LEU A 58 9.44 -1.03 5.90
C LEU A 58 9.49 -1.14 7.42
N ASP A 59 8.34 -1.09 8.10
CA ASP A 59 8.24 -1.29 9.54
C ASP A 59 8.77 -2.67 9.93
N GLY A 60 8.40 -3.70 9.18
CA GLY A 60 8.89 -5.07 9.40
C GLY A 60 10.39 -5.22 9.22
N LEU A 61 10.99 -4.38 8.38
CA LEU A 61 12.44 -4.33 8.15
C LEU A 61 13.17 -3.46 9.19
N GLY A 62 12.45 -2.83 10.11
CA GLY A 62 13.03 -1.93 11.10
C GLY A 62 13.37 -0.55 10.56
N ILE A 63 12.78 -0.17 9.43
CA ILE A 63 12.98 1.15 8.82
C ILE A 63 11.87 2.08 9.29
N ASP A 64 12.25 3.17 9.95
CA ASP A 64 11.31 4.18 10.41
C ASP A 64 10.93 5.11 9.25
N THR A 65 9.68 5.10 8.87
CA THR A 65 9.15 5.96 7.79
C THR A 65 8.59 7.28 8.31
N GLY A 66 8.36 7.38 9.62
CA GLY A 66 7.65 8.51 10.20
C GLY A 66 6.15 8.54 9.89
N ILE A 67 5.61 7.49 9.31
CA ILE A 67 4.19 7.39 8.93
C ILE A 67 3.44 6.53 9.94
N ASP A 68 2.29 7.02 10.40
CA ASP A 68 1.38 6.28 11.28
C ASP A 68 0.52 5.33 10.44
N LEU A 69 0.78 4.04 10.53
CA LEU A 69 0.05 3.03 9.76
C LEU A 69 -1.45 3.00 10.08
N ASP A 70 -1.81 3.12 11.37
CA ASP A 70 -3.23 3.08 11.76
C ASP A 70 -4.01 4.27 11.17
N ALA A 71 -3.43 5.46 11.20
CA ALA A 71 -4.04 6.63 10.57
C ALA A 71 -4.15 6.45 9.06
N LEU A 72 -3.14 5.84 8.44
CA LEU A 72 -3.13 5.58 7.02
C LEU A 72 -4.23 4.59 6.62
N VAL A 73 -4.45 3.55 7.42
CA VAL A 73 -5.54 2.58 7.21
C VAL A 73 -6.90 3.26 7.34
N ASP A 74 -7.07 4.18 8.30
CA ASP A 74 -8.30 4.95 8.43
C ASP A 74 -8.61 5.75 7.17
N ILE A 75 -7.60 6.39 6.59
CA ILE A 75 -7.74 7.15 5.34
C ILE A 75 -8.08 6.22 4.19
N ALA A 76 -7.41 5.06 4.11
CA ALA A 76 -7.69 4.06 3.07
C ALA A 76 -9.14 3.59 3.13
N ALA A 77 -9.64 3.33 4.32
CA ALA A 77 -11.03 2.92 4.53
C ALA A 77 -12.00 4.03 4.11
N TRP A 78 -11.72 5.27 4.50
CA TRP A 78 -12.56 6.42 4.19
C TRP A 78 -12.66 6.64 2.68
N ILE A 79 -11.52 6.72 1.98
CA ILE A 79 -11.55 7.01 0.54
C ILE A 79 -12.17 5.85 -0.25
N SER A 80 -11.93 4.63 0.16
CA SER A 80 -12.52 3.45 -0.49
C SER A 80 -14.03 3.44 -0.34
N ALA A 81 -14.55 3.80 0.83
CA ALA A 81 -15.97 3.94 1.07
C ALA A 81 -16.60 5.03 0.16
N GLN A 82 -15.90 6.14 -0.03
CA GLN A 82 -16.36 7.20 -0.96
C GLN A 82 -16.43 6.68 -2.40
N LEU A 83 -15.57 5.76 -2.78
CA LEU A 83 -15.55 5.16 -4.11
C LEU A 83 -16.47 3.94 -4.22
N GLY A 84 -17.15 3.56 -3.15
CA GLY A 84 -18.10 2.44 -3.14
C GLY A 84 -17.43 1.06 -3.26
N ARG A 85 -16.22 0.90 -2.73
CA ARG A 85 -15.50 -0.37 -2.79
C ARG A 85 -14.62 -0.57 -1.56
N ASP A 86 -14.18 -1.81 -1.33
CA ASP A 86 -13.21 -2.11 -0.30
C ASP A 86 -11.80 -1.63 -0.71
N PRO A 87 -10.93 -1.34 0.26
CA PRO A 87 -9.54 -1.02 -0.05
C PRO A 87 -8.89 -2.17 -0.84
N ALA A 88 -8.09 -1.81 -1.85
CA ALA A 88 -7.31 -2.79 -2.59
C ALA A 88 -6.10 -3.29 -1.79
N SER A 89 -5.64 -2.52 -0.81
CA SER A 89 -4.50 -2.86 0.04
C SER A 89 -4.80 -4.08 0.91
N ARG A 90 -3.92 -5.08 0.85
CA ARG A 90 -4.03 -6.27 1.70
C ARG A 90 -3.81 -5.94 3.17
N VAL A 91 -2.89 -5.03 3.45
CA VAL A 91 -2.62 -4.59 4.83
C VAL A 91 -3.82 -3.86 5.41
N ALA A 92 -4.42 -2.94 4.67
CA ALA A 92 -5.62 -2.24 5.13
C ALA A 92 -6.76 -3.23 5.39
N ARG A 93 -6.99 -4.19 4.50
CA ARG A 93 -8.02 -5.22 4.69
C ARG A 93 -7.76 -6.04 5.95
N ALA A 94 -6.52 -6.46 6.18
CA ALA A 94 -6.17 -7.27 7.35
C ALA A 94 -6.35 -6.49 8.65
N VAL A 95 -5.90 -5.24 8.69
CA VAL A 95 -6.04 -4.38 9.87
C VAL A 95 -7.51 -4.11 10.17
N LEU A 96 -8.30 -3.77 9.15
CA LEU A 96 -9.73 -3.52 9.31
C LEU A 96 -10.48 -4.78 9.80
N ALA A 97 -10.11 -5.95 9.29
CA ALA A 97 -10.69 -7.22 9.74
C ALA A 97 -10.39 -7.49 11.21
N LYS A 98 -9.15 -7.21 11.66
CA LYS A 98 -8.78 -7.35 13.07
C LYS A 98 -9.57 -6.39 13.96
N ARG A 99 -9.75 -5.14 13.52
CA ARG A 99 -10.54 -4.14 14.25
C ARG A 99 -11.99 -4.57 14.40
N ALA A 100 -12.58 -5.09 13.31
CA ALA A 100 -13.96 -5.57 13.31
C ALA A 100 -14.13 -6.75 14.26
N LYS A 101 -13.19 -7.69 14.28
CA LYS A 101 -13.21 -8.84 15.18
C LYS A 101 -13.08 -8.39 16.64
N ALA A 102 -12.20 -7.46 16.95
CA ALA A 102 -12.03 -6.93 18.30
C ALA A 102 -13.29 -6.21 18.78
N ALA A 103 -13.97 -5.47 17.89
CA ALA A 103 -15.20 -4.76 18.23
C ALA A 103 -16.38 -5.72 18.53
N CYS A 104 -16.35 -6.93 17.96
CA CYS A 104 -17.38 -7.94 18.19
C CYS A 104 -17.11 -8.83 19.42
N ALA A 105 -15.96 -8.70 20.04
CA ALA A 105 -15.57 -9.54 21.20
C ALA A 105 -16.22 -9.10 22.50
#